data_35fd379e95c7507aa586060c959e6fee
#
_entry.id   35fd379e95c7507aa586060c959e6fee
#
_cell.length_a   1.000
_cell.length_b   1.000
_cell.length_c   1.000
_cell.angle_alpha   90.00
_cell.angle_beta   90.00
_cell.angle_gamma   90.00
#
_symmetry.space_group_name_H-M   'P 1'
#
loop_
_entity.id
_entity.type
_entity.pdbx_description
1 polymer ?
#
loop_
_entity_poly.entity_id
_entity_poly.type
_entity_poly.pdbx_seq_one_letter_code
_entity_poly.pdbx_strand_id
1 'polypeptide(L)'
;PLGGLKVEGCCVEPGYYSFVSEFEIPYIYGLTVGELAIMINEEGLNRGEKGYDPALKCKLSVIPMDGWRRKMSYIETGLPWVLPSPNIPYPQSAVNYPSSGITGEFNNYLNIGIGYTLPFETFAAEWIDAGALKKELDSYNLPGIAFRIIHYKPIAGSSKGKLLHGVQFYYTDYEAADITLTQFYVMQAVNR
;
A
#
# COMPACT_ATOMS: atom_id res chain seq x y z
N PRO A 1 -8.82 4.29 -1.77
CA PRO A 1 -8.50 3.70 -3.06
C PRO A 1 -7.66 4.69 -3.87
N LEU A 2 -6.80 4.18 -4.72
CA LEU A 2 -5.87 4.96 -5.54
C LEU A 2 -6.55 5.54 -6.79
N GLY A 3 -7.85 5.86 -6.70
CA GLY A 3 -8.63 6.50 -7.75
C GLY A 3 -8.85 5.68 -9.01
N GLY A 4 -8.56 4.39 -8.98
CA GLY A 4 -8.71 3.51 -10.12
C GLY A 4 -7.70 3.77 -11.25
N LEU A 5 -6.53 4.33 -10.92
CA LEU A 5 -5.49 4.60 -11.88
C LEU A 5 -4.70 3.34 -12.25
N LYS A 6 -4.53 2.41 -11.31
CA LYS A 6 -3.73 1.21 -11.46
C LYS A 6 -4.46 -0.05 -11.04
N VAL A 7 -4.08 -1.14 -11.67
CA VAL A 7 -4.41 -2.51 -11.26
C VAL A 7 -3.08 -3.24 -11.12
N GLU A 8 -2.73 -3.66 -9.90
CA GLU A 8 -1.45 -4.32 -9.61
C GLU A 8 -1.60 -5.35 -8.49
N GLY A 9 -0.64 -6.27 -8.45
CA GLY A 9 -0.59 -7.34 -7.48
C GLY A 9 -1.41 -8.56 -7.88
N CYS A 10 -1.21 -9.65 -7.18
CA CYS A 10 -1.93 -10.89 -7.40
C CYS A 10 -3.30 -10.87 -6.72
N CYS A 11 -4.25 -11.62 -7.27
CA CYS A 11 -5.44 -12.04 -6.54
C CYS A 11 -5.05 -13.04 -5.45
N VAL A 12 -5.89 -13.15 -4.41
CA VAL A 12 -5.71 -14.19 -3.39
C VAL A 12 -5.89 -15.57 -4.03
N GLU A 13 -5.00 -16.50 -3.68
CA GLU A 13 -5.08 -17.87 -4.16
C GLU A 13 -5.99 -18.72 -3.26
N PRO A 14 -6.59 -19.81 -3.80
CA PRO A 14 -7.33 -20.77 -2.99
C PRO A 14 -6.54 -21.28 -1.78
N GLY A 15 -7.16 -21.31 -0.62
CA GLY A 15 -6.51 -21.68 0.65
C GLY A 15 -5.86 -20.52 1.42
N TYR A 16 -5.75 -19.33 0.84
CA TYR A 16 -5.14 -18.15 1.48
C TYR A 16 -6.13 -17.03 1.78
N TYR A 17 -7.43 -17.32 1.70
CA TYR A 17 -8.45 -16.32 2.06
C TYR A 17 -8.38 -15.93 3.53
N SER A 18 -8.53 -14.64 3.80
CA SER A 18 -8.48 -14.09 5.15
C SER A 18 -9.42 -12.89 5.28
N PHE A 19 -9.57 -12.37 6.49
CA PHE A 19 -10.35 -11.15 6.75
C PHE A 19 -9.93 -9.96 5.87
N VAL A 20 -8.64 -9.85 5.52
CA VAL A 20 -8.10 -8.76 4.68
C VAL A 20 -8.00 -9.15 3.21
N SER A 21 -8.42 -10.35 2.84
CA SER A 21 -8.33 -10.89 1.47
C SER A 21 -9.46 -11.90 1.26
N GLU A 22 -10.69 -11.42 1.31
CA GLU A 22 -11.88 -12.28 1.30
C GLU A 22 -12.34 -12.73 -0.09
N PHE A 23 -11.87 -12.08 -1.16
CA PHE A 23 -12.33 -12.35 -2.52
C PHE A 23 -11.24 -12.07 -3.57
N GLU A 24 -11.43 -12.63 -4.74
CA GLU A 24 -10.44 -12.64 -5.81
C GLU A 24 -10.38 -11.31 -6.55
N ILE A 25 -9.73 -10.32 -5.95
CA ILE A 25 -9.37 -9.06 -6.60
C ILE A 25 -7.87 -8.79 -6.45
N PRO A 26 -7.24 -8.07 -7.39
CA PRO A 26 -5.85 -7.65 -7.24
C PRO A 26 -5.63 -6.78 -6.00
N TYR A 27 -4.41 -6.76 -5.49
CA TYR A 27 -4.06 -5.97 -4.30
C TYR A 27 -4.37 -4.48 -4.49
N ILE A 28 -4.09 -3.93 -5.68
CA ILE A 28 -4.60 -2.65 -6.15
C ILE A 28 -5.64 -2.96 -7.23
N TYR A 29 -6.91 -2.80 -6.92
CA TYR A 29 -8.00 -3.29 -7.77
C TYR A 29 -8.55 -2.25 -8.76
N GLY A 30 -8.05 -1.01 -8.76
CA GLY A 30 -8.37 -0.01 -9.79
C GLY A 30 -9.81 0.54 -9.80
N LEU A 31 -10.63 0.21 -8.83
CA LEU A 31 -12.03 0.62 -8.74
C LEU A 31 -12.25 1.62 -7.62
N THR A 32 -13.22 2.50 -7.77
CA THR A 32 -13.80 3.24 -6.66
C THR A 32 -14.60 2.30 -5.76
N VAL A 33 -14.86 2.71 -4.52
CA VAL A 33 -15.71 1.93 -3.59
C VAL A 33 -17.10 1.68 -4.18
N GLY A 34 -17.67 2.68 -4.88
CA GLY A 34 -18.97 2.53 -5.54
C GLY A 34 -18.94 1.53 -6.69
N GLU A 35 -17.91 1.55 -7.53
CA GLU A 35 -17.72 0.58 -8.62
C GLU A 35 -17.52 -0.84 -8.08
N LEU A 36 -16.71 -0.99 -7.03
CA LEU A 36 -16.53 -2.28 -6.36
C LEU A 36 -17.86 -2.79 -5.78
N ALA A 37 -18.62 -1.93 -5.13
CA ALA A 37 -19.94 -2.29 -4.59
C ALA A 37 -20.91 -2.72 -5.68
N ILE A 38 -20.93 -2.05 -6.84
CA ILE A 38 -21.75 -2.43 -7.99
C ILE A 38 -21.32 -3.80 -8.51
N MET A 39 -20.02 -4.00 -8.73
CA MET A 39 -19.48 -5.27 -9.21
C MET A 39 -19.90 -6.43 -8.29
N ILE A 40 -19.70 -6.29 -6.99
CA ILE A 40 -20.08 -7.31 -6.02
C ILE A 40 -21.59 -7.56 -6.02
N ASN A 41 -22.40 -6.49 -6.12
CA ASN A 41 -23.87 -6.61 -6.09
C ASN A 41 -24.44 -7.24 -7.37
N GLU A 42 -23.80 -7.04 -8.51
CA GLU A 42 -24.25 -7.60 -9.80
C GLU A 42 -23.69 -9.00 -10.04
N GLU A 43 -22.42 -9.21 -9.81
CA GLU A 43 -21.71 -10.45 -10.12
C GLU A 43 -21.66 -11.41 -8.94
N GLY A 44 -21.89 -10.92 -7.71
CA GLY A 44 -21.73 -11.67 -6.47
C GLY A 44 -20.29 -11.71 -5.99
N LEU A 45 -20.07 -12.30 -4.82
CA LEU A 45 -18.75 -12.54 -4.27
C LEU A 45 -18.36 -14.01 -4.46
N ASN A 46 -17.23 -14.22 -5.13
CA ASN A 46 -16.53 -15.49 -5.02
C ASN A 46 -15.70 -15.46 -3.72
N ARG A 47 -16.12 -16.23 -2.73
CA ARG A 47 -15.46 -16.37 -1.43
C ARG A 47 -14.53 -17.58 -1.37
N GLY A 48 -13.91 -17.94 -2.47
CA GLY A 48 -13.00 -19.05 -2.55
C GLY A 48 -13.63 -20.38 -2.14
N GLU A 49 -13.12 -21.00 -1.07
CA GLU A 49 -13.63 -22.31 -0.57
C GLU A 49 -15.11 -22.26 -0.15
N LYS A 50 -15.65 -21.10 0.20
CA LYS A 50 -17.08 -20.91 0.50
C LYS A 50 -17.94 -20.79 -0.76
N GLY A 51 -17.28 -20.72 -1.93
CA GLY A 51 -17.94 -20.62 -3.21
C GLY A 51 -18.59 -19.26 -3.50
N TYR A 52 -19.23 -19.21 -4.63
CA TYR A 52 -20.01 -18.05 -5.08
C TYR A 52 -21.29 -17.91 -4.24
N ASP A 53 -21.47 -16.75 -3.60
CA ASP A 53 -22.69 -16.44 -2.85
C ASP A 53 -23.54 -15.40 -3.62
N PRO A 54 -24.57 -15.84 -4.37
CA PRO A 54 -25.47 -14.95 -5.08
C PRO A 54 -26.43 -14.21 -4.14
N ALA A 55 -26.55 -14.60 -2.88
CA ALA A 55 -27.45 -14.00 -1.91
C ALA A 55 -26.95 -12.67 -1.32
N LEU A 56 -25.73 -12.26 -1.64
CA LEU A 56 -25.16 -10.98 -1.21
C LEU A 56 -25.70 -9.77 -2.00
N LYS A 57 -26.79 -9.94 -2.75
CA LYS A 57 -27.44 -8.83 -3.45
C LYS A 57 -28.28 -7.99 -2.51
N CYS A 58 -28.13 -6.69 -2.63
CA CYS A 58 -28.95 -5.71 -1.91
C CYS A 58 -29.52 -4.66 -2.87
N LYS A 59 -30.49 -3.87 -2.39
CA LYS A 59 -30.91 -2.67 -3.10
C LYS A 59 -29.82 -1.61 -2.95
N LEU A 60 -28.92 -1.55 -3.92
CA LEU A 60 -27.78 -0.64 -3.93
C LEU A 60 -28.11 0.66 -4.65
N SER A 61 -27.74 1.78 -4.06
CA SER A 61 -27.72 3.09 -4.72
C SER A 61 -26.35 3.71 -4.48
N VAL A 62 -25.59 3.92 -5.54
CA VAL A 62 -24.29 4.61 -5.49
C VAL A 62 -24.51 6.07 -5.85
N ILE A 63 -24.10 6.97 -4.95
CA ILE A 63 -24.16 8.41 -5.18
C ILE A 63 -22.76 8.85 -5.66
N PRO A 64 -22.61 9.25 -6.92
CA PRO A 64 -21.32 9.67 -7.44
C PRO A 64 -20.89 11.00 -6.81
N MET A 65 -19.59 11.18 -6.67
CA MET A 65 -19.02 12.45 -6.22
C MET A 65 -19.01 13.43 -7.39
N ASP A 66 -19.61 14.59 -7.20
CA ASP A 66 -19.66 15.63 -8.24
C ASP A 66 -18.27 16.20 -8.52
N GLY A 67 -17.95 16.39 -9.80
CA GLY A 67 -16.67 16.94 -10.25
C GLY A 67 -15.47 15.99 -10.14
N TRP A 68 -15.64 14.79 -9.59
CA TRP A 68 -14.53 13.82 -9.51
C TRP A 68 -14.19 13.21 -10.89
N ARG A 69 -12.91 13.03 -11.13
CA ARG A 69 -12.38 12.33 -12.31
C ARG A 69 -11.41 11.24 -11.90
N ARG A 70 -11.36 10.14 -12.63
CA ARG A 70 -10.56 8.95 -12.32
C ARG A 70 -9.07 9.23 -12.06
N LYS A 71 -8.48 10.19 -12.78
CA LYS A 71 -7.07 10.58 -12.62
C LYS A 71 -6.81 11.59 -11.49
N MET A 72 -7.86 12.02 -10.79
CA MET A 72 -7.72 12.95 -9.67
C MET A 72 -7.05 12.28 -8.48
N SER A 73 -5.99 12.90 -7.96
CA SER A 73 -5.48 12.62 -6.63
C SER A 73 -6.45 13.15 -5.55
N TYR A 74 -6.31 12.67 -4.31
CA TYR A 74 -7.13 13.19 -3.22
C TYR A 74 -6.92 14.71 -3.02
N ILE A 75 -5.69 15.18 -3.14
CA ILE A 75 -5.34 16.61 -2.95
C ILE A 75 -6.07 17.50 -3.96
N GLU A 76 -6.23 17.04 -5.20
CA GLU A 76 -6.94 17.78 -6.24
C GLU A 76 -8.44 17.90 -6.00
N THR A 77 -9.01 17.11 -5.10
CA THR A 77 -10.41 17.24 -4.69
C THR A 77 -10.67 18.47 -3.83
N GLY A 78 -9.63 19.05 -3.22
CA GLY A 78 -9.75 20.17 -2.28
C GLY A 78 -10.42 19.80 -0.94
N LEU A 79 -10.75 18.54 -0.73
CA LEU A 79 -11.41 18.08 0.50
C LEU A 79 -10.40 17.95 1.64
N PRO A 80 -10.81 18.26 2.90
CA PRO A 80 -9.96 18.02 4.05
C PRO A 80 -9.72 16.51 4.23
N TRP A 81 -8.46 16.15 4.55
CA TRP A 81 -8.15 14.76 4.85
C TRP A 81 -8.75 14.33 6.18
N VAL A 82 -9.59 13.32 6.14
CA VAL A 82 -10.09 12.64 7.35
C VAL A 82 -9.33 11.32 7.46
N LEU A 83 -8.52 11.17 8.51
CA LEU A 83 -7.66 9.99 8.63
C LEU A 83 -8.49 8.71 8.81
N PRO A 84 -8.29 7.71 7.94
CA PRO A 84 -8.93 6.40 8.10
C PRO A 84 -8.26 5.56 9.19
N SER A 85 -7.04 5.91 9.59
CA SER A 85 -6.22 5.23 10.61
C SER A 85 -5.22 6.21 11.21
N PRO A 86 -4.82 6.05 12.49
CA PRO A 86 -3.74 6.82 13.10
C PRO A 86 -2.41 6.72 12.32
N ASN A 87 -2.21 5.63 11.60
CA ASN A 87 -1.02 5.39 10.78
C ASN A 87 -1.14 5.93 9.35
N ILE A 88 -2.28 6.52 8.98
CA ILE A 88 -2.49 7.15 7.67
C ILE A 88 -2.89 8.63 7.89
N PRO A 89 -1.95 9.45 8.37
CA PRO A 89 -2.24 10.83 8.80
C PRO A 89 -2.46 11.81 7.65
N TYR A 90 -2.06 11.46 6.44
CA TYR A 90 -2.18 12.30 5.23
C TYR A 90 -2.35 11.44 3.96
N PRO A 91 -2.85 12.03 2.86
CA PRO A 91 -3.17 11.27 1.63
C PRO A 91 -1.99 10.48 1.06
N GLN A 92 -0.76 10.99 1.15
CA GLN A 92 0.42 10.31 0.62
C GLN A 92 0.70 8.99 1.32
N SER A 93 0.43 8.88 2.63
CA SER A 93 0.57 7.61 3.35
C SER A 93 -0.33 6.51 2.78
N ALA A 94 -1.55 6.87 2.34
CA ALA A 94 -2.46 5.92 1.69
C ALA A 94 -1.94 5.48 0.31
N VAL A 95 -1.30 6.40 -0.44
CA VAL A 95 -0.69 6.11 -1.75
C VAL A 95 0.54 5.20 -1.59
N ASN A 96 1.32 5.39 -0.53
CA ASN A 96 2.54 4.64 -0.26
C ASN A 96 2.27 3.26 0.38
N TYR A 97 1.09 3.10 1.01
CA TYR A 97 0.71 1.86 1.70
C TYR A 97 0.95 0.59 0.86
N PRO A 98 0.53 0.51 -0.42
CA PRO A 98 0.73 -0.71 -1.21
C PRO A 98 2.19 -1.08 -1.46
N SER A 99 3.12 -0.13 -1.37
CA SER A 99 4.56 -0.38 -1.55
C SER A 99 5.29 -0.89 -0.30
N SER A 100 4.64 -0.89 0.86
CA SER A 100 5.28 -1.25 2.13
C SER A 100 4.39 -2.03 3.09
N GLY A 101 3.08 -2.08 2.85
CA GLY A 101 2.10 -2.65 3.78
C GLY A 101 2.33 -4.13 4.10
N ILE A 102 2.65 -4.95 3.11
CA ILE A 102 2.94 -6.38 3.32
C ILE A 102 4.23 -6.53 4.16
N THR A 103 5.25 -5.72 3.87
CA THR A 103 6.49 -5.70 4.67
C THR A 103 6.22 -5.29 6.12
N GLY A 104 5.20 -4.47 6.36
CA GLY A 104 4.77 -4.07 7.69
C GLY A 104 4.29 -5.21 8.59
N GLU A 105 3.83 -6.32 8.02
CA GLU A 105 3.48 -7.52 8.78
C GLU A 105 4.72 -8.19 9.41
N PHE A 106 5.90 -7.88 8.87
CA PHE A 106 7.20 -8.28 9.42
C PHE A 106 7.82 -7.21 10.31
N ASN A 107 7.01 -6.44 11.05
CA ASN A 107 7.42 -5.25 11.80
C ASN A 107 8.48 -5.48 12.89
N ASN A 108 8.73 -6.72 13.27
CA ASN A 108 9.84 -7.08 14.15
C ASN A 108 11.20 -7.10 13.44
N TYR A 109 11.22 -7.09 12.11
CA TYR A 109 12.42 -7.11 11.28
C TYR A 109 12.65 -5.78 10.58
N LEU A 110 11.61 -5.25 9.94
CA LEU A 110 11.68 -3.98 9.21
C LEU A 110 10.60 -3.01 9.73
N ASN A 111 11.00 -1.79 10.01
CA ASN A 111 10.09 -0.70 10.30
C ASN A 111 9.78 0.04 8.99
N ILE A 112 8.50 0.24 8.71
CA ILE A 112 8.00 0.94 7.52
C ILE A 112 7.59 2.39 7.81
N GLY A 113 8.20 3.02 8.82
CA GLY A 113 7.89 4.38 9.25
C GLY A 113 6.82 4.47 10.33
N ILE A 114 6.24 3.35 10.77
CA ILE A 114 5.25 3.33 11.85
C ILE A 114 5.91 3.75 13.16
N GLY A 115 5.23 4.67 13.85
CA GLY A 115 5.76 5.30 15.07
C GLY A 115 6.69 6.49 14.78
N TYR A 116 6.85 6.87 13.54
CA TYR A 116 7.58 8.05 13.07
C TYR A 116 6.70 8.90 12.16
N THR A 117 7.21 10.05 11.69
CA THR A 117 6.44 11.00 10.86
C THR A 117 6.31 10.63 9.39
N LEU A 118 6.85 9.48 8.97
CA LEU A 118 6.87 8.99 7.59
C LEU A 118 6.25 7.59 7.47
N PRO A 119 4.99 7.38 7.92
CA PRO A 119 4.36 6.07 7.87
C PRO A 119 4.18 5.61 6.43
N PHE A 120 4.58 4.37 6.17
CA PHE A 120 4.56 3.70 4.85
C PHE A 120 5.53 4.28 3.81
N GLU A 121 6.53 5.05 4.25
CA GLU A 121 7.50 5.69 3.35
C GLU A 121 8.93 5.18 3.53
N THR A 122 9.18 4.31 4.50
CA THR A 122 10.54 3.89 4.84
C THR A 122 10.65 2.37 4.93
N PHE A 123 11.89 1.89 4.80
CA PHE A 123 12.29 0.53 5.15
C PHE A 123 13.57 0.62 5.97
N ALA A 124 13.49 0.32 7.26
CA ALA A 124 14.61 0.55 8.16
C ALA A 124 14.66 -0.48 9.31
N ALA A 125 15.87 -0.77 9.77
CA ALA A 125 16.12 -1.57 10.97
C ALA A 125 17.42 -1.13 11.65
N GLU A 126 17.69 -1.61 12.89
CA GLU A 126 18.90 -1.29 13.63
C GLU A 126 20.17 -1.87 12.95
N TRP A 127 20.03 -3.00 12.26
CA TRP A 127 21.12 -3.78 11.65
C TRP A 127 21.38 -3.46 10.18
N ILE A 128 20.59 -2.59 9.55
CA ILE A 128 20.76 -2.25 8.13
C ILE A 128 21.94 -1.29 7.94
N ASP A 129 22.82 -1.59 6.97
CA ASP A 129 23.67 -0.61 6.34
C ASP A 129 22.88 0.16 5.28
N ALA A 130 22.48 1.38 5.62
CA ALA A 130 21.65 2.20 4.74
C ALA A 130 22.33 2.58 3.43
N GLY A 131 23.66 2.69 3.42
CA GLY A 131 24.44 2.97 2.22
C GLY A 131 24.48 1.79 1.27
N ALA A 132 24.73 0.59 1.80
CA ALA A 132 24.72 -0.65 1.03
C ALA A 132 23.31 -0.93 0.46
N LEU A 133 22.27 -0.81 1.30
CA LEU A 133 20.88 -0.99 0.87
C LEU A 133 20.49 -0.04 -0.26
N LYS A 134 20.79 1.26 -0.10
CA LYS A 134 20.50 2.24 -1.16
C LYS A 134 21.22 1.91 -2.45
N LYS A 135 22.51 1.57 -2.39
CA LYS A 135 23.31 1.22 -3.57
C LYS A 135 22.73 0.00 -4.29
N GLU A 136 22.30 -1.01 -3.56
CA GLU A 136 21.67 -2.20 -4.13
C GLU A 136 20.34 -1.85 -4.81
N LEU A 137 19.47 -1.09 -4.15
CA LEU A 137 18.20 -0.65 -4.70
C LEU A 137 18.37 0.23 -5.94
N ASP A 138 19.33 1.15 -5.94
CA ASP A 138 19.64 1.98 -7.11
C ASP A 138 20.08 1.12 -8.32
N SER A 139 20.78 -0.02 -8.06
CA SER A 139 21.25 -0.91 -9.13
C SER A 139 20.11 -1.62 -9.87
N TYR A 140 18.93 -1.74 -9.25
CA TYR A 140 17.75 -2.34 -9.87
C TYR A 140 17.10 -1.43 -10.92
N ASN A 141 17.42 -0.12 -10.92
CA ASN A 141 16.85 0.86 -11.84
C ASN A 141 15.32 0.82 -11.91
N LEU A 142 14.67 0.73 -10.76
CA LEU A 142 13.20 0.63 -10.66
C LEU A 142 12.55 1.88 -11.27
N PRO A 143 11.61 1.72 -12.21
CA PRO A 143 10.99 2.85 -12.87
C PRO A 143 10.12 3.64 -11.89
N GLY A 144 10.10 4.96 -12.02
CA GLY A 144 9.17 5.84 -11.31
C GLY A 144 9.32 5.91 -9.79
N ILE A 145 10.40 5.35 -9.23
CA ILE A 145 10.67 5.36 -7.79
C ILE A 145 12.12 5.74 -7.52
N ALA A 146 12.38 6.42 -6.42
CA ALA A 146 13.71 6.78 -5.98
C ALA A 146 13.86 6.55 -4.47
N PHE A 147 15.10 6.32 -4.04
CA PHE A 147 15.45 6.04 -2.65
C PHE A 147 16.45 7.06 -2.11
N ARG A 148 16.28 7.46 -0.86
CA ARG A 148 17.29 8.22 -0.11
C ARG A 148 17.59 7.55 1.22
N ILE A 149 18.83 7.70 1.70
CA ILE A 149 19.23 7.24 3.03
C ILE A 149 18.46 8.03 4.09
N ILE A 150 18.01 7.32 5.12
CA ILE A 150 17.38 7.91 6.30
C ILE A 150 17.85 7.21 7.57
N HIS A 151 17.97 7.98 8.65
CA HIS A 151 18.18 7.50 10.00
C HIS A 151 17.19 8.17 10.94
N TYR A 152 16.48 7.40 11.76
CA TYR A 152 15.45 7.95 12.65
C TYR A 152 15.21 7.08 13.87
N LYS A 153 14.55 7.65 14.88
CA LYS A 153 14.09 6.95 16.08
C LYS A 153 12.57 7.05 16.17
N PRO A 154 11.84 5.95 16.03
CA PRO A 154 10.40 5.93 16.29
C PRO A 154 10.08 6.33 17.73
N ILE A 155 9.01 7.07 17.91
CA ILE A 155 8.50 7.49 19.24
C ILE A 155 7.42 6.54 19.78
N ALA A 156 6.95 5.62 18.93
CA ALA A 156 5.93 4.63 19.24
C ALA A 156 6.18 3.32 18.50
N GLY A 157 5.40 2.28 18.82
CA GLY A 157 5.46 0.97 18.16
C GLY A 157 6.60 0.07 18.67
N SER A 158 6.81 -1.06 18.00
CA SER A 158 7.78 -2.10 18.38
C SER A 158 9.24 -1.63 18.35
N SER A 159 9.54 -0.63 17.51
CA SER A 159 10.88 -0.04 17.36
C SER A 159 11.08 1.25 18.15
N LYS A 160 10.20 1.56 19.11
CA LYS A 160 10.28 2.79 19.92
C LYS A 160 11.67 2.98 20.54
N GLY A 161 12.27 4.15 20.29
CA GLY A 161 13.54 4.58 20.89
C GLY A 161 14.78 3.96 20.26
N LYS A 162 14.64 3.00 19.36
CA LYS A 162 15.75 2.38 18.63
C LYS A 162 16.21 3.30 17.50
N LEU A 163 17.52 3.40 17.27
CA LEU A 163 18.04 4.11 16.11
C LEU A 163 17.99 3.18 14.90
N LEU A 164 17.15 3.51 13.96
CA LEU A 164 16.97 2.77 12.73
C LEU A 164 17.74 3.41 11.58
N HIS A 165 18.27 2.57 10.72
CA HIS A 165 18.99 2.91 9.51
C HIS A 165 18.28 2.27 8.32
N GLY A 166 18.21 2.97 7.18
CA GLY A 166 17.55 2.40 6.02
C GLY A 166 17.31 3.42 4.92
N VAL A 167 16.25 3.23 4.16
CA VAL A 167 15.88 4.10 3.05
C VAL A 167 14.47 4.63 3.21
N GLN A 168 14.25 5.87 2.75
CA GLN A 168 12.94 6.39 2.39
C GLN A 168 12.79 6.26 0.90
N PHE A 169 11.61 5.83 0.43
CA PHE A 169 11.25 5.84 -0.98
C PHE A 169 10.22 6.93 -1.27
N TYR A 170 10.16 7.37 -2.52
CA TYR A 170 9.16 8.28 -3.05
C TYR A 170 9.00 8.06 -4.55
N TYR A 171 7.79 8.33 -5.05
CA TYR A 171 7.52 8.22 -6.47
C TYR A 171 8.00 9.46 -7.22
N THR A 172 8.80 9.24 -8.25
CA THR A 172 9.16 10.26 -9.26
C THR A 172 8.20 10.24 -10.43
N ASP A 173 7.62 9.06 -10.71
CA ASP A 173 6.53 8.85 -11.66
C ASP A 173 5.65 7.70 -11.14
N TYR A 174 4.49 8.04 -10.61
CA TYR A 174 3.57 7.07 -10.02
C TYR A 174 2.98 6.10 -11.06
N GLU A 175 2.77 6.56 -12.30
CA GLU A 175 2.22 5.70 -13.36
C GLU A 175 3.24 4.66 -13.83
N ALA A 176 4.52 5.01 -13.85
CA ALA A 176 5.60 4.11 -14.24
C ALA A 176 6.06 3.15 -13.13
N ALA A 177 5.80 3.47 -11.86
CA ALA A 177 6.30 2.68 -10.73
C ALA A 177 5.55 1.36 -10.57
N ASP A 178 6.28 0.26 -10.32
CA ASP A 178 5.73 -1.02 -9.86
C ASP A 178 5.51 -0.96 -8.35
N ILE A 179 4.34 -0.46 -7.96
CA ILE A 179 4.02 -0.07 -6.58
C ILE A 179 4.05 -1.28 -5.65
N THR A 180 3.35 -2.35 -6.01
CA THR A 180 3.25 -3.55 -5.17
C THR A 180 4.54 -4.36 -5.14
N LEU A 181 5.33 -4.34 -6.21
CA LEU A 181 6.60 -5.06 -6.30
C LEU A 181 7.74 -4.37 -5.54
N THR A 182 7.64 -3.06 -5.29
CA THR A 182 8.69 -2.28 -4.61
C THR A 182 9.15 -2.93 -3.30
N GLN A 183 8.22 -3.37 -2.45
CA GLN A 183 8.55 -3.99 -1.18
C GLN A 183 9.29 -5.32 -1.33
N PHE A 184 9.03 -6.09 -2.38
CA PHE A 184 9.73 -7.35 -2.65
C PHE A 184 11.15 -7.12 -3.14
N TYR A 185 11.38 -6.07 -3.94
CA TYR A 185 12.75 -5.64 -4.28
C TYR A 185 13.53 -5.20 -3.04
N VAL A 186 12.88 -4.49 -2.11
CA VAL A 186 13.50 -4.13 -0.83
C VAL A 186 13.83 -5.38 -0.01
N MET A 187 12.90 -6.32 0.11
CA MET A 187 13.15 -7.60 0.81
C MET A 187 14.33 -8.36 0.19
N GLN A 188 14.42 -8.39 -1.13
CA GLN A 188 15.54 -9.01 -1.84
C GLN A 188 16.86 -8.29 -1.54
N ALA A 189 16.88 -6.96 -1.57
CA ALA A 189 18.07 -6.15 -1.31
C ALA A 189 18.57 -6.28 0.14
N VAL A 190 17.65 -6.38 1.09
CA VAL A 190 17.95 -6.55 2.51
C VAL A 190 18.51 -7.96 2.83
N ASN A 191 18.16 -8.97 2.03
CA ASN A 191 18.61 -10.37 2.24
C ASN A 191 19.98 -10.66 1.61
N ARG A 192 20.62 -9.69 0.95
CA ARG A 192 21.96 -9.80 0.37
C ARG A 192 23.01 -9.18 1.29
#